data_d1d59487663b317ef13d1d4f5d0398df
#
_entry.id   d1d59487663b317ef13d1d4f5d0398df
#
_cell.length_a   1.000
_cell.length_b   1.000
_cell.length_c   1.000
_cell.angle_alpha   90.00
_cell.angle_beta   90.00
_cell.angle_gamma   90.00
#
_symmetry.space_group_name_H-M   'P 1'
#
loop_
_entity.id
_entity.type
_entity.pdbx_description
1 polymer ?
#
loop_
_entity_poly.entity_id
_entity_poly.type
_entity_poly.pdbx_seq_one_letter_code
_entity_poly.pdbx_strand_id
1 'polypeptide(L)'
;MKVLLTGAGGSIGYETLRQIVNTNHDVTVLDLDNRKNRRRFKKFEDKVKVIYGSVNDEELISKIVPQQDAIIHLAAIIPPLADKRPDLTLTVNFYGTQTIIKTIMKLDKKPFLIFSSSVSVYGDRLKNYWIKVGDALNPSEGDYYAKTKIATEEMIISSNVPYVIFRLTGIMGHPATDPLMFHMPLDTKLEIASVEDTAYAFIKALEHTEELNGKIFNLSGGKRCRTTYREFIATMFKIYGINVSYLKDVSFAEHNFHCGYFKDADKLNDILSFQQDTLESYYNRVKTKTRGIVRFFSKLFSRPIVFFLMRKSEPLRAKKSNDKNLIKRFFNKEDK
;
A
#
# COMPACT_ATOMS: atom_id res chain seq x y z
N MET A 1 -18.99 3.55 16.99
CA MET A 1 -18.02 2.53 17.46
C MET A 1 -16.78 3.22 17.98
N LYS A 2 -16.09 2.62 18.96
CA LYS A 2 -14.74 2.99 19.36
C LYS A 2 -13.74 2.29 18.45
N VAL A 3 -12.92 3.06 17.72
CA VAL A 3 -12.06 2.55 16.65
C VAL A 3 -10.60 2.88 16.91
N LEU A 4 -9.74 1.87 16.96
CA LEU A 4 -8.29 2.05 16.96
C LEU A 4 -7.78 2.13 15.52
N LEU A 5 -7.15 3.23 15.15
CA LEU A 5 -6.45 3.39 13.88
C LEU A 5 -4.94 3.35 14.12
N THR A 6 -4.26 2.31 13.66
CA THR A 6 -2.79 2.24 13.70
C THR A 6 -2.20 2.64 12.36
N GLY A 7 -1.01 3.25 12.36
CA GLY A 7 -0.35 3.65 11.12
C GLY A 7 -0.94 4.88 10.44
N ALA A 8 -1.61 5.75 11.19
CA ALA A 8 -2.21 7.00 10.69
C ALA A 8 -1.20 7.98 10.08
N GLY A 9 0.10 7.86 10.36
CA GLY A 9 1.17 8.65 9.75
C GLY A 9 1.55 8.22 8.32
N GLY A 10 1.07 7.07 7.84
CA GLY A 10 1.19 6.61 6.47
C GLY A 10 0.26 7.36 5.49
N SER A 11 0.34 7.05 4.19
CA SER A 11 -0.51 7.71 3.19
C SER A 11 -1.98 7.32 3.34
N ILE A 12 -2.28 6.03 3.38
CA ILE A 12 -3.66 5.53 3.55
C ILE A 12 -4.18 5.89 4.94
N GLY A 13 -3.37 5.65 6.01
CA GLY A 13 -3.80 5.92 7.38
C GLY A 13 -4.11 7.39 7.64
N TYR A 14 -3.35 8.30 7.03
CA TYR A 14 -3.61 9.73 7.13
C TYR A 14 -4.90 10.15 6.42
N GLU A 15 -5.16 9.57 5.26
CA GLU A 15 -6.42 9.81 4.55
C GLU A 15 -7.60 9.17 5.30
N THR A 16 -7.41 7.96 5.85
CA THR A 16 -8.42 7.33 6.73
C THR A 16 -8.74 8.23 7.93
N LEU A 17 -7.70 8.78 8.59
CA LEU A 17 -7.89 9.73 9.69
C LEU A 17 -8.68 10.97 9.22
N ARG A 18 -8.32 11.54 8.06
CA ARG A 18 -8.97 12.73 7.50
C ARG A 18 -10.47 12.52 7.21
N GLN A 19 -10.84 11.31 6.80
CA GLN A 19 -12.24 10.98 6.50
C GLN A 19 -13.00 10.56 7.74
N ILE A 20 -12.43 9.70 8.60
CA ILE A 20 -13.14 9.12 9.76
C ILE A 20 -13.51 10.16 10.82
N VAL A 21 -12.75 11.26 10.95
CA VAL A 21 -13.09 12.36 11.88
C VAL A 21 -14.37 13.12 11.53
N ASN A 22 -14.94 12.85 10.35
CA ASN A 22 -16.22 13.39 9.92
C ASN A 22 -17.37 12.39 10.07
N THR A 23 -17.13 11.26 10.74
CA THR A 23 -18.12 10.23 11.08
C THR A 23 -18.44 10.26 12.57
N ASN A 24 -19.42 9.46 13.00
CA ASN A 24 -19.80 9.34 14.42
C ASN A 24 -18.96 8.28 15.18
N HIS A 25 -17.76 7.97 14.70
CA HIS A 25 -16.86 7.04 15.39
C HIS A 25 -15.99 7.79 16.42
N ASP A 26 -15.78 7.16 17.59
CA ASP A 26 -14.80 7.59 18.58
C ASP A 26 -13.43 6.99 18.23
N VAL A 27 -12.50 7.82 17.78
CA VAL A 27 -11.27 7.37 17.17
C VAL A 27 -10.07 7.54 18.08
N THR A 28 -9.36 6.45 18.34
CA THR A 28 -8.02 6.44 18.96
C THR A 28 -6.98 6.18 17.87
N VAL A 29 -6.01 7.06 17.72
CA VAL A 29 -4.86 6.91 16.83
C VAL A 29 -3.68 6.38 17.62
N LEU A 30 -3.03 5.30 17.13
CA LEU A 30 -1.73 4.83 17.62
C LEU A 30 -0.70 4.92 16.51
N ASP A 31 0.36 5.69 16.74
CA ASP A 31 1.48 5.79 15.79
C ASP A 31 2.77 6.21 16.53
N LEU A 32 3.91 6.06 15.83
CA LEU A 32 5.22 6.39 16.39
C LEU A 32 5.33 7.87 16.71
N ASP A 33 6.00 8.15 17.84
CA ASP A 33 6.35 9.51 18.23
C ASP A 33 7.49 10.05 17.36
N ASN A 34 7.16 10.92 16.45
CA ASN A 34 8.12 11.64 15.63
C ASN A 34 7.55 13.00 15.19
N ARG A 35 8.46 13.93 14.81
CA ARG A 35 8.09 15.31 14.44
C ARG A 35 7.06 15.37 13.30
N LYS A 36 7.11 14.44 12.34
CA LYS A 36 6.17 14.39 11.21
C LYS A 36 4.77 14.05 11.69
N ASN A 37 4.63 13.01 12.52
CA ASN A 37 3.34 12.56 13.06
C ASN A 37 2.74 13.60 14.00
N ARG A 38 3.52 14.17 14.93
CA ARG A 38 3.07 15.26 15.80
C ARG A 38 2.49 16.42 14.98
N ARG A 39 3.20 16.89 13.93
CA ARG A 39 2.70 17.97 13.06
C ARG A 39 1.44 17.58 12.28
N ARG A 40 1.34 16.34 11.82
CA ARG A 40 0.19 15.85 11.05
C ARG A 40 -1.06 15.73 11.91
N PHE A 41 -0.93 15.21 13.12
CA PHE A 41 -2.07 14.92 13.98
C PHE A 41 -2.57 16.15 14.74
N LYS A 42 -1.73 17.17 14.93
CA LYS A 42 -2.08 18.40 15.66
C LYS A 42 -3.44 18.98 15.25
N LYS A 43 -3.79 18.96 13.99
CA LYS A 43 -5.07 19.51 13.50
C LYS A 43 -6.31 18.64 13.77
N PHE A 44 -6.11 17.46 14.38
CA PHE A 44 -7.17 16.52 14.74
C PHE A 44 -7.26 16.28 16.25
N GLU A 45 -6.41 16.93 17.06
CA GLU A 45 -6.33 16.71 18.53
C GLU A 45 -7.67 16.94 19.24
N ASP A 46 -8.50 17.85 18.73
CA ASP A 46 -9.83 18.11 19.28
C ASP A 46 -10.89 17.06 18.85
N LYS A 47 -10.55 16.16 17.90
CA LYS A 47 -11.48 15.22 17.29
C LYS A 47 -11.15 13.76 17.58
N VAL A 48 -9.90 13.45 17.94
CA VAL A 48 -9.44 12.09 18.15
C VAL A 48 -8.46 12.02 19.33
N LYS A 49 -8.44 10.89 19.99
CA LYS A 49 -7.40 10.61 20.99
C LYS A 49 -6.13 10.14 20.29
N VAL A 50 -5.02 10.87 20.42
CA VAL A 50 -3.73 10.47 19.86
C VAL A 50 -2.85 9.85 20.92
N ILE A 51 -2.39 8.64 20.67
CA ILE A 51 -1.44 7.91 21.51
C ILE A 51 -0.17 7.67 20.71
N TYR A 52 0.96 8.08 21.23
CA TYR A 52 2.26 7.87 20.62
C TYR A 52 2.93 6.64 21.21
N GLY A 53 3.25 5.65 20.37
CA GLY A 53 3.86 4.40 20.80
C GLY A 53 4.03 3.43 19.64
N SER A 54 4.54 2.25 19.96
CA SER A 54 4.75 1.17 18.98
C SER A 54 3.65 0.11 19.11
N VAL A 55 3.29 -0.51 17.98
CA VAL A 55 2.42 -1.70 17.97
C VAL A 55 3.08 -2.92 18.60
N ASN A 56 4.40 -2.87 18.83
CA ASN A 56 5.16 -3.90 19.54
C ASN A 56 5.18 -3.73 21.06
N ASP A 57 4.66 -2.62 21.57
CA ASP A 57 4.58 -2.36 23.01
C ASP A 57 3.38 -3.12 23.60
N GLU A 58 3.67 -4.29 24.20
CA GLU A 58 2.64 -5.19 24.73
C GLU A 58 1.85 -4.52 25.86
N GLU A 59 2.49 -3.74 26.73
CA GLU A 59 1.82 -3.06 27.83
C GLU A 59 0.85 -2.00 27.30
N LEU A 60 1.29 -1.20 26.32
CA LEU A 60 0.46 -0.19 25.69
C LEU A 60 -0.72 -0.81 24.95
N ILE A 61 -0.49 -1.84 24.14
CA ILE A 61 -1.53 -2.54 23.38
C ILE A 61 -2.55 -3.19 24.32
N SER A 62 -2.10 -3.80 25.42
CA SER A 62 -3.00 -4.41 26.41
C SER A 62 -3.93 -3.40 27.12
N LYS A 63 -3.55 -2.12 27.17
CA LYS A 63 -4.38 -1.04 27.73
C LYS A 63 -5.34 -0.44 26.71
N ILE A 64 -4.96 -0.39 25.42
CA ILE A 64 -5.74 0.30 24.39
C ILE A 64 -6.77 -0.61 23.74
N VAL A 65 -6.38 -1.82 23.34
CA VAL A 65 -7.20 -2.76 22.56
C VAL A 65 -8.50 -3.15 23.26
N PRO A 66 -8.53 -3.42 24.58
CA PRO A 66 -9.79 -3.77 25.27
C PRO A 66 -10.87 -2.68 25.26
N GLN A 67 -10.49 -1.45 24.98
CA GLN A 67 -11.39 -0.30 24.96
C GLN A 67 -12.07 -0.10 23.60
N GLN A 68 -11.74 -0.92 22.58
CA GLN A 68 -12.15 -0.72 21.20
C GLN A 68 -13.27 -1.70 20.79
N ASP A 69 -14.10 -1.26 19.85
CA ASP A 69 -15.05 -2.12 19.14
C ASP A 69 -14.47 -2.65 17.82
N ALA A 70 -13.56 -1.88 17.19
CA ALA A 70 -12.87 -2.26 15.97
C ALA A 70 -11.46 -1.71 15.89
N ILE A 71 -10.62 -2.35 15.07
CA ILE A 71 -9.22 -1.96 14.83
C ILE A 71 -8.98 -1.89 13.33
N ILE A 72 -8.63 -0.72 12.82
CA ILE A 72 -8.10 -0.53 11.46
C ILE A 72 -6.57 -0.58 11.57
N HIS A 73 -5.98 -1.72 11.16
CA HIS A 73 -4.55 -1.96 11.32
C HIS A 73 -3.80 -1.71 10.02
N LEU A 74 -3.23 -0.49 9.90
CA LEU A 74 -2.45 -0.01 8.75
C LEU A 74 -0.95 0.17 9.07
N ALA A 75 -0.54 0.00 10.33
CA ALA A 75 0.86 0.12 10.72
C ALA A 75 1.69 -1.01 10.09
N ALA A 76 2.63 -0.64 9.23
CA ALA A 76 3.55 -1.56 8.59
C ALA A 76 4.79 -0.85 8.04
N ILE A 77 5.90 -1.57 8.00
CA ILE A 77 7.07 -1.21 7.20
C ILE A 77 6.83 -1.74 5.78
N ILE A 78 6.97 -0.84 4.79
CA ILE A 78 6.74 -1.14 3.38
C ILE A 78 8.02 -0.93 2.56
N PRO A 79 8.13 -1.51 1.34
CA PRO A 79 9.24 -1.18 0.44
C PRO A 79 9.35 0.34 0.17
N PRO A 80 10.56 0.90 -0.04
CA PRO A 80 11.86 0.20 -0.13
C PRO A 80 12.51 -0.07 1.23
N LEU A 81 11.96 0.39 2.36
CA LEU A 81 12.55 0.17 3.69
C LEU A 81 12.45 -1.30 4.10
N ALA A 82 11.37 -1.96 3.74
CA ALA A 82 11.18 -3.38 4.03
C ALA A 82 12.28 -4.28 3.41
N ASP A 83 12.71 -3.95 2.20
CA ASP A 83 13.79 -4.70 1.52
C ASP A 83 15.15 -4.46 2.17
N LYS A 84 15.38 -3.25 2.71
CA LYS A 84 16.64 -2.86 3.35
C LYS A 84 16.75 -3.31 4.79
N ARG A 85 15.64 -3.48 5.48
CA ARG A 85 15.55 -3.82 6.91
C ARG A 85 14.56 -4.97 7.14
N PRO A 86 14.88 -6.19 6.67
CA PRO A 86 14.00 -7.36 6.86
C PRO A 86 13.72 -7.66 8.34
N ASP A 87 14.71 -7.45 9.21
CA ASP A 87 14.62 -7.57 10.66
C ASP A 87 13.53 -6.65 11.26
N LEU A 88 13.60 -5.37 10.91
CA LEU A 88 12.61 -4.37 11.34
C LEU A 88 11.24 -4.68 10.73
N THR A 89 11.19 -5.14 9.49
CA THR A 89 9.96 -5.49 8.81
C THR A 89 9.25 -6.66 9.50
N LEU A 90 9.98 -7.71 9.86
CA LEU A 90 9.45 -8.83 10.64
C LEU A 90 8.94 -8.36 12.00
N THR A 91 9.74 -7.54 12.69
CA THR A 91 9.39 -7.00 14.02
C THR A 91 8.08 -6.22 13.98
N VAL A 92 7.92 -5.29 13.05
CA VAL A 92 6.73 -4.43 13.02
C VAL A 92 5.54 -5.14 12.38
N ASN A 93 5.73 -5.78 11.21
CA ASN A 93 4.60 -6.30 10.44
C ASN A 93 4.03 -7.58 11.05
N PHE A 94 4.89 -8.46 11.53
CA PHE A 94 4.46 -9.73 12.10
C PHE A 94 4.28 -9.64 13.61
N TYR A 95 5.35 -9.35 14.36
CA TYR A 95 5.25 -9.35 15.83
C TYR A 95 4.38 -8.22 16.37
N GLY A 96 4.37 -7.04 15.74
CA GLY A 96 3.44 -5.98 16.13
C GLY A 96 1.97 -6.38 15.94
N THR A 97 1.64 -7.04 14.83
CA THR A 97 0.29 -7.59 14.62
C THR A 97 0.00 -8.74 15.59
N GLN A 98 0.98 -9.59 15.88
CA GLN A 98 0.85 -10.67 16.87
C GLN A 98 0.48 -10.14 18.26
N THR A 99 1.10 -9.04 18.68
CA THR A 99 0.80 -8.38 19.95
C THR A 99 -0.68 -7.96 20.03
N ILE A 100 -1.21 -7.37 18.95
CA ILE A 100 -2.62 -6.99 18.85
C ILE A 100 -3.51 -8.25 18.94
N ILE A 101 -3.22 -9.28 18.14
CA ILE A 101 -4.01 -10.54 18.09
C ILE A 101 -4.01 -11.24 19.45
N LYS A 102 -2.85 -11.41 20.09
CA LYS A 102 -2.72 -12.01 21.43
C LYS A 102 -3.55 -11.26 22.46
N THR A 103 -3.64 -9.94 22.35
CA THR A 103 -4.49 -9.13 23.25
C THR A 103 -5.96 -9.37 22.97
N ILE A 104 -6.39 -9.36 21.69
CA ILE A 104 -7.79 -9.62 21.31
C ILE A 104 -8.24 -11.01 21.78
N MET A 105 -7.38 -12.03 21.64
CA MET A 105 -7.72 -13.42 22.03
C MET A 105 -8.04 -13.57 23.51
N LYS A 106 -7.50 -12.71 24.38
CA LYS A 106 -7.74 -12.73 25.82
C LYS A 106 -9.06 -12.07 26.25
N LEU A 107 -9.76 -11.42 25.33
CA LEU A 107 -10.97 -10.64 25.62
C LEU A 107 -12.24 -11.48 25.39
N ASP A 108 -13.22 -11.31 26.25
CA ASP A 108 -14.56 -11.88 26.06
C ASP A 108 -15.27 -11.19 24.89
N LYS A 109 -15.28 -9.85 24.87
CA LYS A 109 -15.76 -9.05 23.74
C LYS A 109 -14.57 -8.68 22.84
N LYS A 110 -14.43 -9.38 21.73
CA LYS A 110 -13.32 -9.19 20.78
C LYS A 110 -13.62 -8.06 19.80
N PRO A 111 -12.76 -7.03 19.66
CA PRO A 111 -12.89 -6.04 18.62
C PRO A 111 -12.69 -6.65 17.22
N PHE A 112 -13.41 -6.09 16.23
CA PHE A 112 -13.28 -6.51 14.83
C PHE A 112 -11.98 -5.99 14.21
N LEU A 113 -11.17 -6.90 13.65
CA LEU A 113 -9.87 -6.53 13.05
C LEU A 113 -10.00 -6.33 11.54
N ILE A 114 -9.73 -5.12 11.05
CA ILE A 114 -9.62 -4.80 9.62
C ILE A 114 -8.14 -4.69 9.28
N PHE A 115 -7.60 -5.70 8.62
CA PHE A 115 -6.16 -5.82 8.35
C PHE A 115 -5.80 -5.45 6.92
N SER A 116 -4.79 -4.59 6.75
CA SER A 116 -4.21 -4.29 5.44
C SER A 116 -3.13 -5.29 5.07
N SER A 117 -3.43 -6.17 4.13
CA SER A 117 -2.48 -7.01 3.43
C SER A 117 -2.06 -6.38 2.10
N SER A 118 -1.48 -7.11 1.19
CA SER A 118 -0.95 -6.60 -0.06
C SER A 118 -1.10 -7.60 -1.20
N VAL A 119 -1.29 -7.10 -2.41
CA VAL A 119 -1.23 -7.90 -3.64
C VAL A 119 0.13 -8.56 -3.87
N SER A 120 1.19 -8.08 -3.19
CA SER A 120 2.54 -8.66 -3.26
C SER A 120 2.59 -10.14 -2.84
N VAL A 121 1.63 -10.60 -2.03
CA VAL A 121 1.50 -12.00 -1.62
C VAL A 121 1.35 -12.98 -2.80
N TYR A 122 0.87 -12.51 -3.95
CA TYR A 122 0.68 -13.35 -5.14
C TYR A 122 1.93 -13.54 -6.00
N GLY A 123 3.00 -12.76 -5.75
CA GLY A 123 4.24 -12.81 -6.53
C GLY A 123 4.12 -12.31 -7.96
N ASP A 124 5.01 -12.77 -8.84
CA ASP A 124 5.08 -12.25 -10.22
C ASP A 124 3.80 -12.53 -11.01
N ARG A 125 3.21 -11.47 -11.55
CA ARG A 125 1.96 -11.47 -12.33
C ARG A 125 2.12 -10.91 -13.74
N LEU A 126 3.33 -10.82 -14.25
CA LEU A 126 3.55 -10.28 -15.60
C LEU A 126 2.87 -11.13 -16.70
N LYS A 127 2.99 -12.46 -16.63
CA LYS A 127 2.37 -13.38 -17.58
C LYS A 127 0.92 -13.72 -17.20
N ASN A 128 0.68 -14.07 -15.95
CA ASN A 128 -0.63 -14.46 -15.41
C ASN A 128 -1.25 -13.29 -14.63
N TYR A 129 -1.53 -12.20 -15.33
CA TYR A 129 -1.94 -10.93 -14.72
C TYR A 129 -3.35 -10.87 -14.16
N TRP A 130 -4.18 -11.90 -14.36
CA TRP A 130 -5.49 -11.99 -13.73
C TRP A 130 -5.41 -12.65 -12.36
N ILE A 131 -5.78 -11.89 -11.33
CA ILE A 131 -5.66 -12.26 -9.92
C ILE A 131 -7.05 -12.45 -9.32
N LYS A 132 -7.20 -13.44 -8.43
CA LYS A 132 -8.39 -13.62 -7.59
C LYS A 132 -7.98 -14.07 -6.19
N VAL A 133 -8.85 -13.84 -5.20
CA VAL A 133 -8.72 -14.50 -3.90
C VAL A 133 -8.78 -16.03 -4.10
N GLY A 134 -7.87 -16.76 -3.48
CA GLY A 134 -7.72 -18.22 -3.69
C GLY A 134 -6.63 -18.60 -4.69
N ASP A 135 -6.05 -17.65 -5.43
CA ASP A 135 -4.80 -17.93 -6.13
C ASP A 135 -3.69 -18.26 -5.13
N ALA A 136 -2.75 -19.13 -5.54
CA ALA A 136 -1.61 -19.50 -4.73
C ALA A 136 -0.78 -18.26 -4.31
N LEU A 137 -0.39 -18.24 -3.04
CA LEU A 137 0.49 -17.22 -2.49
C LEU A 137 1.93 -17.63 -2.75
N ASN A 138 2.62 -16.90 -3.61
CA ASN A 138 3.98 -17.21 -4.04
C ASN A 138 4.80 -15.91 -4.16
N PRO A 139 5.31 -15.39 -3.03
CA PRO A 139 5.99 -14.10 -3.01
C PRO A 139 7.21 -14.11 -3.93
N SER A 140 7.45 -12.99 -4.60
CA SER A 140 8.61 -12.80 -5.46
C SER A 140 9.92 -13.05 -4.70
N GLU A 141 10.96 -13.49 -5.42
CA GLU A 141 12.29 -13.75 -4.82
C GLU A 141 12.81 -12.43 -4.18
N GLY A 142 13.17 -12.51 -2.89
CA GLY A 142 13.66 -11.35 -2.13
C GLY A 142 12.58 -10.40 -1.60
N ASP A 143 11.30 -10.67 -1.81
CA ASP A 143 10.20 -9.88 -1.26
C ASP A 143 9.91 -10.27 0.20
N TYR A 144 10.67 -9.71 1.13
CA TYR A 144 10.49 -9.93 2.57
C TYR A 144 9.18 -9.34 3.07
N TYR A 145 8.71 -8.24 2.47
CA TYR A 145 7.44 -7.63 2.82
C TYR A 145 6.27 -8.60 2.55
N ALA A 146 6.21 -9.17 1.36
CA ALA A 146 5.18 -10.15 1.01
C ALA A 146 5.19 -11.36 1.96
N LYS A 147 6.39 -11.88 2.30
CA LYS A 147 6.53 -12.99 3.26
C LYS A 147 5.94 -12.64 4.63
N THR A 148 6.19 -11.41 5.14
CA THR A 148 5.59 -11.00 6.42
C THR A 148 4.07 -10.85 6.32
N LYS A 149 3.54 -10.39 5.17
CA LYS A 149 2.08 -10.30 4.98
C LYS A 149 1.43 -11.67 4.93
N ILE A 150 2.01 -12.66 4.23
CA ILE A 150 1.51 -14.04 4.20
C ILE A 150 1.48 -14.64 5.61
N ALA A 151 2.59 -14.61 6.33
CA ALA A 151 2.67 -15.14 7.68
C ALA A 151 1.67 -14.47 8.64
N THR A 152 1.43 -13.17 8.45
CA THR A 152 0.46 -12.42 9.24
C THR A 152 -0.98 -12.80 8.89
N GLU A 153 -1.32 -12.98 7.60
CA GLU A 153 -2.63 -13.48 7.19
C GLU A 153 -2.92 -14.87 7.80
N GLU A 154 -1.96 -15.79 7.71
CA GLU A 154 -2.06 -17.13 8.29
C GLU A 154 -2.29 -17.09 9.80
N MET A 155 -1.57 -16.23 10.50
CA MET A 155 -1.75 -16.02 11.94
C MET A 155 -3.14 -15.46 12.27
N ILE A 156 -3.65 -14.47 11.51
CA ILE A 156 -4.98 -13.91 11.71
C ILE A 156 -6.04 -14.98 11.49
N ILE A 157 -5.96 -15.72 10.38
CA ILE A 157 -6.92 -16.76 10.01
C ILE A 157 -7.01 -17.86 11.09
N SER A 158 -5.87 -18.25 11.65
CA SER A 158 -5.79 -19.30 12.67
C SER A 158 -6.13 -18.84 14.10
N SER A 159 -6.25 -17.52 14.33
CA SER A 159 -6.36 -16.96 15.70
C SER A 159 -7.75 -16.96 16.30
N ASN A 160 -8.80 -17.30 15.52
CA ASN A 160 -10.20 -17.23 15.96
C ASN A 160 -10.64 -15.84 16.49
N VAL A 161 -10.04 -14.76 15.99
CA VAL A 161 -10.50 -13.38 16.20
C VAL A 161 -11.45 -12.98 15.06
N PRO A 162 -12.41 -12.07 15.26
CA PRO A 162 -13.23 -11.57 14.16
C PRO A 162 -12.37 -10.64 13.26
N TYR A 163 -12.36 -10.90 11.94
CA TYR A 163 -11.47 -10.16 11.02
C TYR A 163 -12.02 -10.01 9.61
N VAL A 164 -11.47 -9.03 8.89
CA VAL A 164 -11.41 -8.98 7.43
C VAL A 164 -10.00 -8.64 6.98
N ILE A 165 -9.56 -9.24 5.88
CA ILE A 165 -8.25 -8.97 5.27
C ILE A 165 -8.45 -8.32 3.91
N PHE A 166 -7.87 -7.12 3.71
CA PHE A 166 -7.82 -6.46 2.42
C PHE A 166 -6.42 -6.56 1.82
N ARG A 167 -6.27 -7.29 0.70
CA ARG A 167 -5.06 -7.34 -0.12
C ARG A 167 -5.06 -6.13 -1.04
N LEU A 168 -4.31 -5.11 -0.65
CA LEU A 168 -4.28 -3.84 -1.35
C LEU A 168 -3.47 -3.94 -2.64
N THR A 169 -4.01 -3.41 -3.73
CA THR A 169 -3.30 -3.20 -4.99
C THR A 169 -2.27 -2.06 -4.89
N GLY A 170 -1.66 -1.69 -6.02
CA GLY A 170 -0.89 -0.45 -6.11
C GLY A 170 -1.76 0.78 -5.83
N ILE A 171 -1.40 1.55 -4.81
CA ILE A 171 -2.19 2.70 -4.38
C ILE A 171 -1.66 3.98 -5.03
N MET A 172 -2.54 4.70 -5.71
CA MET A 172 -2.26 6.00 -6.32
C MET A 172 -2.10 7.07 -5.23
N GLY A 173 -0.87 7.25 -4.78
CA GLY A 173 -0.49 8.29 -3.82
C GLY A 173 0.11 9.53 -4.48
N HIS A 174 0.81 10.33 -3.68
CA HIS A 174 1.63 11.41 -4.24
C HIS A 174 2.77 10.81 -5.06
N PRO A 175 3.00 11.31 -6.29
CA PRO A 175 4.09 10.82 -7.11
C PRO A 175 5.42 10.99 -6.37
N ALA A 176 6.03 9.89 -6.03
CA ALA A 176 7.37 9.87 -5.47
C ALA A 176 8.35 9.40 -6.55
N THR A 177 9.44 10.10 -6.69
CA THR A 177 10.57 9.65 -7.52
C THR A 177 11.39 8.64 -6.73
N ASP A 178 10.76 7.51 -6.43
CA ASP A 178 11.34 6.43 -5.65
C ASP A 178 12.06 5.43 -6.58
N PRO A 179 13.18 4.82 -6.16
CA PRO A 179 13.82 3.73 -6.89
C PRO A 179 12.87 2.59 -7.29
N LEU A 180 11.84 2.32 -6.50
CA LEU A 180 10.83 1.30 -6.78
C LEU A 180 10.09 1.48 -8.11
N MET A 181 10.05 2.71 -8.64
CA MET A 181 9.48 2.94 -9.97
C MET A 181 10.18 2.12 -11.07
N PHE A 182 11.44 1.75 -10.88
CA PHE A 182 12.22 0.98 -11.84
C PHE A 182 12.14 -0.54 -11.62
N HIS A 183 11.58 -0.99 -10.51
CA HIS A 183 11.42 -2.42 -10.22
C HIS A 183 10.21 -3.03 -10.92
N MET A 184 9.29 -2.20 -11.38
CA MET A 184 8.10 -2.64 -12.09
C MET A 184 8.37 -2.72 -13.59
N PRO A 185 8.16 -3.87 -14.25
CA PRO A 185 8.23 -3.98 -15.72
C PRO A 185 7.21 -3.07 -16.40
N LEU A 186 7.60 -2.45 -17.50
CA LEU A 186 6.75 -1.48 -18.21
C LEU A 186 5.44 -2.10 -18.74
N ASP A 187 5.44 -3.40 -19.03
CA ASP A 187 4.26 -4.11 -19.55
C ASP A 187 3.34 -4.65 -18.44
N THR A 188 3.67 -4.39 -17.17
CA THR A 188 2.85 -4.77 -16.03
C THR A 188 1.44 -4.19 -16.15
N LYS A 189 0.45 -5.05 -15.96
CA LYS A 189 -0.96 -4.65 -15.88
C LYS A 189 -1.24 -4.08 -14.49
N LEU A 190 -1.91 -2.94 -14.46
CA LEU A 190 -2.24 -2.23 -13.22
C LEU A 190 -3.74 -2.03 -13.10
N GLU A 191 -4.32 -2.50 -12.03
CA GLU A 191 -5.65 -2.10 -11.56
C GLU A 191 -5.45 -1.43 -10.21
N ILE A 192 -5.16 -0.13 -10.24
CA ILE A 192 -4.76 0.67 -9.09
C ILE A 192 -5.97 1.25 -8.36
N ALA A 193 -5.78 1.66 -7.09
CA ALA A 193 -6.80 2.35 -6.32
C ALA A 193 -6.30 3.72 -5.86
N SER A 194 -7.20 4.70 -5.69
CA SER A 194 -6.84 5.97 -5.06
C SER A 194 -6.64 5.78 -3.55
N VAL A 195 -5.88 6.69 -2.95
CA VAL A 195 -5.75 6.74 -1.49
C VAL A 195 -7.09 7.04 -0.85
N GLU A 196 -7.89 7.88 -1.50
CA GLU A 196 -9.22 8.31 -1.07
C GLU A 196 -10.20 7.14 -1.02
N ASP A 197 -10.34 6.37 -2.10
CA ASP A 197 -11.22 5.21 -2.16
C ASP A 197 -10.76 4.10 -1.21
N THR A 198 -9.43 3.90 -1.11
CA THR A 198 -8.87 2.92 -0.18
C THR A 198 -9.21 3.26 1.26
N ALA A 199 -9.04 4.52 1.66
CA ALA A 199 -9.39 4.98 3.00
C ALA A 199 -10.88 4.84 3.28
N TYR A 200 -11.72 5.19 2.30
CA TYR A 200 -13.17 5.05 2.39
C TYR A 200 -13.59 3.59 2.59
N ALA A 201 -12.96 2.64 1.88
CA ALA A 201 -13.24 1.22 2.06
C ALA A 201 -12.95 0.73 3.49
N PHE A 202 -11.85 1.17 4.11
CA PHE A 202 -11.54 0.85 5.51
C PHE A 202 -12.59 1.38 6.49
N ILE A 203 -13.12 2.58 6.23
CA ILE A 203 -14.14 3.19 7.08
C ILE A 203 -15.49 2.49 6.88
N LYS A 204 -15.89 2.26 5.63
CA LYS A 204 -17.15 1.56 5.33
C LYS A 204 -17.18 0.13 5.84
N ALA A 205 -16.03 -0.54 5.93
CA ALA A 205 -15.95 -1.87 6.54
C ALA A 205 -16.42 -1.90 8.00
N LEU A 206 -16.38 -0.80 8.73
CA LEU A 206 -16.91 -0.70 10.09
C LEU A 206 -18.44 -0.86 10.16
N GLU A 207 -19.13 -0.54 9.07
CA GLU A 207 -20.59 -0.65 8.96
C GLU A 207 -21.06 -2.05 8.53
N HIS A 208 -20.12 -2.90 8.04
CA HIS A 208 -20.37 -4.20 7.43
C HIS A 208 -19.61 -5.34 8.13
N THR A 209 -19.32 -5.21 9.43
CA THR A 209 -18.44 -6.14 10.15
C THR A 209 -18.96 -7.58 10.14
N GLU A 210 -20.28 -7.81 10.23
CA GLU A 210 -20.87 -9.14 10.20
C GLU A 210 -20.70 -9.80 8.82
N GLU A 211 -21.00 -9.05 7.76
CA GLU A 211 -20.90 -9.54 6.39
C GLU A 211 -19.46 -9.83 5.96
N LEU A 212 -18.51 -9.03 6.45
CA LEU A 212 -17.09 -9.13 6.12
C LEU A 212 -16.33 -10.15 6.97
N ASN A 213 -16.89 -10.59 8.09
CA ASN A 213 -16.19 -11.42 9.06
C ASN A 213 -15.67 -12.74 8.45
N GLY A 214 -14.39 -13.03 8.73
CA GLY A 214 -13.70 -14.23 8.26
C GLY A 214 -13.33 -14.21 6.77
N LYS A 215 -13.51 -13.07 6.08
CA LYS A 215 -13.30 -12.99 4.63
C LYS A 215 -11.99 -12.26 4.26
N ILE A 216 -11.53 -12.59 3.05
CA ILE A 216 -10.37 -11.95 2.40
C ILE A 216 -10.86 -11.35 1.09
N PHE A 217 -10.44 -10.12 0.79
CA PHE A 217 -10.78 -9.45 -0.46
C PHE A 217 -9.54 -8.81 -1.10
N ASN A 218 -9.52 -8.82 -2.44
CA ASN A 218 -8.65 -7.93 -3.20
C ASN A 218 -9.28 -6.53 -3.24
N LEU A 219 -8.57 -5.51 -2.77
CA LEU A 219 -9.02 -4.13 -2.79
C LEU A 219 -8.32 -3.37 -3.92
N SER A 220 -9.07 -2.98 -4.94
CA SER A 220 -8.60 -2.22 -6.11
C SER A 220 -9.63 -1.20 -6.58
N GLY A 221 -9.23 -0.30 -7.46
CA GLY A 221 -10.14 0.71 -8.03
C GLY A 221 -11.07 0.19 -9.15
N GLY A 222 -11.05 -1.12 -9.44
CA GLY A 222 -11.90 -1.74 -10.45
C GLY A 222 -11.51 -1.39 -11.89
N LYS A 223 -12.38 -1.77 -12.83
CA LYS A 223 -12.12 -1.68 -14.28
C LYS A 223 -11.75 -0.27 -14.77
N ARG A 224 -12.31 0.79 -14.14
CA ARG A 224 -12.04 2.19 -14.50
C ARG A 224 -10.64 2.66 -14.10
N CYS A 225 -9.93 1.85 -13.30
CA CYS A 225 -8.57 2.10 -12.84
C CYS A 225 -7.53 1.16 -13.47
N ARG A 226 -7.87 0.53 -14.63
CA ARG A 226 -6.96 -0.36 -15.37
C ARG A 226 -6.11 0.41 -16.38
N THR A 227 -4.81 0.08 -16.40
CA THR A 227 -3.83 0.61 -17.34
C THR A 227 -2.64 -0.35 -17.42
N THR A 228 -1.65 0.00 -18.26
CA THR A 228 -0.31 -0.58 -18.18
C THR A 228 0.62 0.39 -17.44
N TYR A 229 1.70 -0.13 -16.87
CA TYR A 229 2.67 0.75 -16.20
C TYR A 229 3.31 1.74 -17.17
N ARG A 230 3.56 1.33 -18.41
CA ARG A 230 4.05 2.20 -19.50
C ARG A 230 3.13 3.39 -19.73
N GLU A 231 1.84 3.14 -19.89
CA GLU A 231 0.83 4.19 -20.11
C GLU A 231 0.69 5.11 -18.89
N PHE A 232 0.73 4.52 -17.69
CA PHE A 232 0.67 5.28 -16.44
C PHE A 232 1.85 6.24 -16.33
N ILE A 233 3.10 5.77 -16.51
CA ILE A 233 4.30 6.63 -16.47
C ILE A 233 4.26 7.69 -17.57
N ALA A 234 3.91 7.31 -18.80
CA ALA A 234 3.83 8.24 -19.92
C ALA A 234 2.84 9.39 -19.62
N THR A 235 1.67 9.05 -19.09
CA THR A 235 0.66 10.04 -18.70
C THR A 235 1.13 10.92 -17.56
N MET A 236 1.73 10.34 -16.53
CA MET A 236 2.27 11.11 -15.40
C MET A 236 3.38 12.07 -15.85
N PHE A 237 4.31 11.62 -16.67
CA PHE A 237 5.38 12.47 -17.23
C PHE A 237 4.80 13.63 -18.03
N LYS A 238 3.80 13.36 -18.89
CA LYS A 238 3.08 14.39 -19.64
C LYS A 238 2.42 15.44 -18.73
N ILE A 239 1.79 15.02 -17.63
CA ILE A 239 1.18 15.92 -16.64
C ILE A 239 2.21 16.85 -16.02
N TYR A 240 3.41 16.34 -15.70
CA TYR A 240 4.51 17.15 -15.16
C TYR A 240 5.29 17.92 -16.21
N GLY A 241 4.97 17.78 -17.49
CA GLY A 241 5.71 18.42 -18.58
C GLY A 241 7.06 17.76 -18.92
N ILE A 242 7.28 16.53 -18.44
CA ILE A 242 8.52 15.79 -18.69
C ILE A 242 8.37 14.97 -19.98
N ASN A 243 9.37 15.01 -20.86
CA ASN A 243 9.39 14.20 -22.07
C ASN A 243 9.82 12.76 -21.74
N VAL A 244 8.86 11.83 -21.85
CA VAL A 244 9.10 10.41 -21.55
C VAL A 244 10.09 9.73 -22.51
N SER A 245 10.32 10.28 -23.72
CA SER A 245 11.26 9.69 -24.70
C SER A 245 12.71 9.64 -24.21
N TYR A 246 13.06 10.43 -23.19
CA TYR A 246 14.38 10.35 -22.55
C TYR A 246 14.52 9.19 -21.57
N LEU A 247 13.42 8.57 -21.18
CA LEU A 247 13.40 7.43 -20.28
C LEU A 247 13.68 6.15 -21.07
N LYS A 248 14.71 5.41 -20.69
CA LYS A 248 15.15 4.21 -21.40
C LYS A 248 14.52 2.97 -20.77
N ASP A 249 13.94 2.09 -21.58
CA ASP A 249 13.32 0.85 -21.11
C ASP A 249 14.28 -0.04 -20.32
N VAL A 250 15.56 -0.07 -20.68
CA VAL A 250 16.61 -0.79 -19.95
C VAL A 250 16.79 -0.34 -18.49
N SER A 251 16.18 0.78 -18.11
CA SER A 251 16.18 1.25 -16.72
C SER A 251 15.16 0.51 -15.84
N PHE A 252 14.27 -0.28 -16.42
CA PHE A 252 13.22 -1.01 -15.71
C PHE A 252 13.56 -2.49 -15.59
N ALA A 253 12.98 -3.15 -14.59
CA ALA A 253 12.97 -4.59 -14.49
C ALA A 253 12.16 -5.20 -15.65
N GLU A 254 12.42 -6.47 -15.97
CA GLU A 254 11.72 -7.22 -17.02
C GLU A 254 10.77 -8.28 -16.45
N HIS A 255 10.88 -8.61 -15.16
CA HIS A 255 10.02 -9.58 -14.46
C HIS A 255 10.00 -9.33 -12.95
N ASN A 256 9.32 -10.21 -12.22
CA ASN A 256 9.32 -10.26 -10.77
C ASN A 256 8.51 -9.14 -10.11
N PHE A 257 7.32 -8.84 -10.67
CA PHE A 257 6.41 -7.86 -10.08
C PHE A 257 4.97 -8.38 -9.94
N HIS A 258 4.31 -7.99 -8.87
CA HIS A 258 3.09 -8.61 -8.36
C HIS A 258 1.78 -7.92 -8.76
N CYS A 259 1.81 -6.85 -9.53
CA CYS A 259 0.59 -6.16 -9.96
C CYS A 259 -0.10 -6.88 -11.14
N GLY A 260 -1.43 -6.76 -11.20
CA GLY A 260 -2.27 -7.34 -12.23
C GLY A 260 -3.67 -6.74 -12.23
N TYR A 261 -4.59 -7.36 -12.97
CA TYR A 261 -6.02 -7.08 -12.94
C TYR A 261 -6.73 -8.09 -12.04
N PHE A 262 -7.77 -7.66 -11.34
CA PHE A 262 -8.52 -8.53 -10.46
C PHE A 262 -9.80 -9.05 -11.12
N LYS A 263 -10.08 -10.36 -10.91
CA LYS A 263 -11.32 -11.01 -11.38
C LYS A 263 -12.47 -10.79 -10.41
N ASP A 264 -12.17 -10.47 -9.16
CA ASP A 264 -13.09 -10.45 -8.04
C ASP A 264 -13.09 -9.13 -7.24
N ALA A 265 -12.52 -8.06 -7.81
CA ALA A 265 -12.51 -6.74 -7.17
C ALA A 265 -13.91 -6.17 -6.93
N ASP A 266 -14.86 -6.53 -7.80
CA ASP A 266 -16.26 -6.07 -7.69
C ASP A 266 -16.93 -6.60 -6.42
N LYS A 267 -16.55 -7.79 -5.92
CA LYS A 267 -17.17 -8.40 -4.72
C LYS A 267 -17.08 -7.51 -3.47
N LEU A 268 -15.95 -6.85 -3.25
CA LEU A 268 -15.82 -5.91 -2.13
C LEU A 268 -16.57 -4.62 -2.42
N ASN A 269 -16.56 -4.17 -3.66
CA ASN A 269 -17.27 -2.95 -4.06
C ASN A 269 -18.80 -3.11 -3.98
N ASP A 270 -19.32 -4.29 -4.27
CA ASP A 270 -20.76 -4.59 -4.14
C ASP A 270 -21.23 -4.43 -2.69
N ILE A 271 -20.36 -4.69 -1.70
CA ILE A 271 -20.65 -4.51 -0.28
C ILE A 271 -20.43 -3.07 0.15
N LEU A 272 -19.28 -2.46 -0.21
CA LEU A 272 -18.83 -1.19 0.38
C LEU A 272 -19.07 0.03 -0.50
N SER A 273 -19.35 -0.14 -1.78
CA SER A 273 -19.54 0.94 -2.79
C SER A 273 -18.41 1.98 -2.77
N PHE A 274 -17.16 1.52 -2.66
CA PHE A 274 -16.01 2.41 -2.43
C PHE A 274 -15.29 2.88 -3.69
N GLN A 275 -15.49 2.21 -4.85
CA GLN A 275 -14.82 2.52 -6.12
C GLN A 275 -15.43 3.76 -6.78
N GLN A 276 -15.13 4.95 -6.26
CA GLN A 276 -15.66 6.22 -6.76
C GLN A 276 -14.74 6.86 -7.80
N ASP A 277 -13.43 6.69 -7.65
CA ASP A 277 -12.42 7.26 -8.53
C ASP A 277 -12.25 6.48 -9.85
N THR A 278 -11.63 7.17 -10.81
CA THR A 278 -11.15 6.62 -12.07
C THR A 278 -9.71 7.05 -12.30
N LEU A 279 -9.01 6.43 -13.25
CA LEU A 279 -7.70 6.94 -13.71
C LEU A 279 -7.79 8.39 -14.17
N GLU A 280 -8.86 8.73 -14.88
CA GLU A 280 -9.06 10.08 -15.38
C GLU A 280 -9.23 11.10 -14.24
N SER A 281 -10.09 10.80 -13.24
CA SER A 281 -10.27 11.67 -12.07
C SER A 281 -8.96 11.86 -11.30
N TYR A 282 -8.18 10.78 -11.14
CA TYR A 282 -6.86 10.85 -10.52
C TYR A 282 -5.89 11.73 -11.32
N TYR A 283 -5.77 11.51 -12.63
CA TYR A 283 -4.90 12.32 -13.48
C TYR A 283 -5.30 13.79 -13.47
N ASN A 284 -6.58 14.09 -13.49
CA ASN A 284 -7.09 15.46 -13.39
C ASN A 284 -6.74 16.11 -12.04
N ARG A 285 -6.87 15.38 -10.92
CA ARG A 285 -6.41 15.86 -9.60
C ARG A 285 -4.92 16.18 -9.58
N VAL A 286 -4.08 15.31 -10.12
CA VAL A 286 -2.62 15.53 -10.20
C VAL A 286 -2.32 16.74 -11.07
N LYS A 287 -2.98 16.86 -12.24
CA LYS A 287 -2.80 17.98 -13.17
C LYS A 287 -3.18 19.32 -12.53
N THR A 288 -4.28 19.39 -11.80
CA THR A 288 -4.75 20.60 -11.10
C THR A 288 -3.81 21.01 -9.97
N LYS A 289 -3.27 20.03 -9.22
CA LYS A 289 -2.30 20.29 -8.15
C LYS A 289 -0.91 20.66 -8.67
N THR A 290 -0.59 20.36 -9.94
CA THR A 290 0.71 20.64 -10.54
C THR A 290 0.74 22.08 -11.07
N ARG A 291 1.50 22.95 -10.40
CA ARG A 291 1.61 24.38 -10.77
C ARG A 291 2.17 24.54 -12.17
N GLY A 292 1.64 25.50 -12.94
CA GLY A 292 2.10 25.77 -14.31
C GLY A 292 3.61 26.07 -14.40
N ILE A 293 4.17 26.77 -13.42
CA ILE A 293 5.59 27.03 -13.33
C ILE A 293 6.43 25.76 -13.20
N VAL A 294 5.97 24.78 -12.43
CA VAL A 294 6.65 23.47 -12.30
C VAL A 294 6.65 22.77 -13.65
N ARG A 295 5.51 22.75 -14.36
CA ARG A 295 5.39 22.15 -15.70
C ARG A 295 6.31 22.82 -16.71
N PHE A 296 6.41 24.15 -16.67
CA PHE A 296 7.29 24.91 -17.56
C PHE A 296 8.76 24.52 -17.34
N PHE A 297 9.25 24.58 -16.10
CA PHE A 297 10.62 24.23 -15.79
C PHE A 297 10.91 22.74 -16.01
N SER A 298 9.97 21.85 -15.69
CA SER A 298 10.13 20.42 -15.97
C SER A 298 10.22 20.13 -17.47
N LYS A 299 9.52 20.90 -18.31
CA LYS A 299 9.64 20.78 -19.77
C LYS A 299 11.02 21.23 -20.26
N LEU A 300 11.49 22.39 -19.77
CA LEU A 300 12.78 22.96 -20.15
C LEU A 300 13.96 22.05 -19.71
N PHE A 301 13.88 21.51 -18.49
CA PHE A 301 14.92 20.64 -17.91
C PHE A 301 14.57 19.14 -17.97
N SER A 302 13.73 18.73 -18.91
CA SER A 302 13.23 17.36 -19.01
C SER A 302 14.37 16.34 -19.13
N ARG A 303 15.38 16.60 -19.97
CA ARG A 303 16.52 15.70 -20.18
C ARG A 303 17.38 15.50 -18.93
N PRO A 304 17.85 16.53 -18.23
CA PRO A 304 18.59 16.35 -16.97
C PRO A 304 17.72 15.72 -15.87
N ILE A 305 16.42 16.07 -15.75
CA ILE A 305 15.52 15.45 -14.78
C ILE A 305 15.47 13.93 -14.98
N VAL A 306 15.21 13.47 -16.22
CA VAL A 306 15.15 12.03 -16.52
C VAL A 306 16.51 11.35 -16.32
N PHE A 307 17.62 12.02 -16.66
CA PHE A 307 18.96 11.50 -16.39
C PHE A 307 19.20 11.25 -14.90
N PHE A 308 18.84 12.21 -14.03
CA PHE A 308 18.96 12.04 -12.58
C PHE A 308 17.99 10.98 -12.03
N LEU A 309 16.79 10.86 -12.59
CA LEU A 309 15.88 9.77 -12.23
C LEU A 309 16.47 8.41 -12.56
N MET A 310 16.99 8.20 -13.77
CA MET A 310 17.60 6.94 -14.18
C MET A 310 18.82 6.54 -13.32
N ARG A 311 19.55 7.49 -12.73
CA ARG A 311 20.63 7.17 -11.77
C ARG A 311 20.13 6.45 -10.51
N LYS A 312 18.84 6.56 -10.18
CA LYS A 312 18.21 5.84 -9.06
C LYS A 312 17.81 4.41 -9.43
N SER A 313 17.85 4.03 -10.71
CA SER A 313 17.48 2.70 -11.16
C SER A 313 18.46 1.64 -10.67
N GLU A 314 17.97 0.72 -9.85
CA GLU A 314 18.72 -0.47 -9.44
C GLU A 314 18.90 -1.46 -10.60
N PRO A 315 17.87 -1.74 -11.43
CA PRO A 315 18.04 -2.54 -12.65
C PRO A 315 19.16 -2.03 -13.55
N LEU A 316 19.20 -0.72 -13.83
CA LEU A 316 20.25 -0.13 -14.67
C LEU A 316 21.64 -0.24 -14.01
N ARG A 317 21.72 -0.07 -12.68
CA ARG A 317 23.00 -0.26 -11.95
C ARG A 317 23.43 -1.72 -11.99
N ALA A 318 22.54 -2.67 -11.81
CA ALA A 318 22.83 -4.10 -11.87
C ALA A 318 23.50 -4.49 -13.21
N LYS A 319 22.94 -4.02 -14.35
CA LYS A 319 23.55 -4.25 -15.67
C LYS A 319 24.92 -3.58 -15.79
N LYS A 320 25.11 -2.36 -15.29
CA LYS A 320 26.39 -1.63 -15.37
C LYS A 320 27.50 -2.24 -14.50
N SER A 321 27.15 -2.74 -13.31
CA SER A 321 28.11 -3.34 -12.38
C SER A 321 28.29 -4.84 -12.59
N ASN A 322 27.54 -5.45 -13.52
CA ASN A 322 27.49 -6.90 -13.75
C ASN A 322 27.17 -7.69 -12.47
N ASP A 323 26.31 -7.15 -11.61
CA ASP A 323 25.87 -7.81 -10.38
C ASP A 323 24.90 -8.94 -10.69
N LYS A 324 25.42 -10.17 -10.66
CA LYS A 324 24.69 -11.39 -11.04
C LYS A 324 23.40 -11.61 -10.20
N ASN A 325 23.41 -11.24 -8.91
CA ASN A 325 22.26 -11.42 -8.02
C ASN A 325 21.14 -10.44 -8.38
N LEU A 326 21.48 -9.17 -8.57
CA LEU A 326 20.52 -8.16 -8.99
C LEU A 326 20.05 -8.38 -10.44
N ILE A 327 20.93 -8.85 -11.34
CA ILE A 327 20.56 -9.22 -12.70
C ILE A 327 19.51 -10.34 -12.66
N LYS A 328 19.75 -11.40 -11.87
CA LYS A 328 18.78 -12.50 -11.70
C LYS A 328 17.45 -12.00 -11.13
N ARG A 329 17.47 -11.01 -10.23
CA ARG A 329 16.26 -10.43 -9.64
C ARG A 329 15.42 -9.66 -10.64
N PHE A 330 16.04 -8.91 -11.56
CA PHE A 330 15.35 -7.95 -12.42
C PHE A 330 15.20 -8.37 -13.88
N PHE A 331 16.01 -9.30 -14.37
CA PHE A 331 16.09 -9.67 -15.78
C PHE A 331 15.96 -11.18 -15.96
N ASN A 332 15.32 -11.59 -17.06
CA ASN A 332 15.28 -12.99 -17.44
C ASN A 332 16.69 -13.47 -17.83
N LYS A 333 17.01 -14.75 -17.54
CA LYS A 333 18.33 -15.34 -17.78
C LYS A 333 18.72 -15.50 -19.25
N GLU A 334 17.89 -15.11 -20.21
CA GLU A 334 18.01 -15.49 -21.62
C GLU A 334 18.65 -14.45 -22.55
N ASP A 335 19.21 -13.36 -22.02
CA ASP A 335 20.01 -12.46 -22.87
C ASP A 335 21.51 -12.65 -22.55
N LYS A 336 22.09 -13.68 -23.18
CA LYS A 336 23.52 -13.79 -23.42
C LYS A 336 23.91 -13.07 -24.69
#